data_219d4f52eec6b0d4ca559aaa597a11d1
#
_entry.id   219d4f52eec6b0d4ca559aaa597a11d1
#
_cell.length_a   1.000
_cell.length_b   1.000
_cell.length_c   1.000
_cell.angle_alpha   90.00
_cell.angle_beta   90.00
_cell.angle_gamma   90.00
#
_symmetry.space_group_name_H-M   'P 1'
#
loop_
_entity.id
_entity.type
_entity.pdbx_description
1 polymer ?
#
loop_
_entity_poly.entity_id
_entity_poly.type
_entity_poly.pdbx_seq_one_letter_code
_entity_poly.pdbx_strand_id
1 'polypeptide(L)'
;MGDIAIDVKDVTIRFNLASEKIDNLKEYFVKLVKRELLFQEFLAVKDATFQVKRGEAWALVGSNGSGKSTLLKAICGILKPYKGEVVVNGTVSPLLELGAGFDMNLTARENIFLNGTVLGHSKKYMEEHFDEIVAFAELEKFLDSPVKNF
;
A
#
# COMPACT_ATOMS: atom_id res chain seq x y z
N MET A 1 -18.04 -12.79 20.40
CA MET A 1 -16.75 -12.31 19.86
C MET A 1 -17.09 -11.24 18.84
N GLY A 2 -16.86 -9.99 19.21
CA GLY A 2 -17.42 -8.86 18.46
C GLY A 2 -16.70 -8.68 17.14
N ASP A 3 -17.39 -8.26 16.24
CA ASP A 3 -17.37 -7.66 14.92
C ASP A 3 -16.10 -6.82 14.57
N ILE A 4 -14.90 -7.36 14.91
CA ILE A 4 -13.62 -6.72 14.63
C ILE A 4 -13.28 -6.95 13.15
N ALA A 5 -13.15 -5.87 12.39
CA ALA A 5 -12.73 -5.89 11.00
C ALA A 5 -11.21 -5.93 10.88
N ILE A 6 -10.50 -5.14 11.69
CA ILE A 6 -9.02 -5.08 11.68
C ILE A 6 -8.53 -5.18 13.12
N ASP A 7 -7.57 -6.06 13.35
CA ASP A 7 -6.90 -6.22 14.65
C ASP A 7 -5.39 -6.06 14.45
N VAL A 8 -4.81 -5.02 15.04
CA VAL A 8 -3.39 -4.71 15.00
C VAL A 8 -2.82 -4.90 16.40
N LYS A 9 -1.87 -5.83 16.57
CA LYS A 9 -1.28 -6.21 17.87
C LYS A 9 0.22 -6.06 17.87
N ASP A 10 0.73 -5.16 18.69
CA ASP A 10 2.17 -4.93 18.95
C ASP A 10 3.00 -4.81 17.68
N VAL A 11 2.44 -4.16 16.66
CA VAL A 11 3.04 -4.08 15.33
C VAL A 11 4.21 -3.11 15.34
N THR A 12 5.37 -3.63 14.96
CA THR A 12 6.59 -2.86 14.72
C THR A 12 7.07 -3.08 13.29
N ILE A 13 7.30 -2.01 12.55
CA ILE A 13 7.81 -2.03 11.18
C ILE A 13 9.17 -1.36 11.16
N ARG A 14 10.16 -2.12 10.67
CA ARG A 14 11.56 -1.73 10.64
C ARG A 14 12.06 -1.71 9.20
N PHE A 15 12.82 -0.67 8.87
CA PHE A 15 13.61 -0.59 7.65
C PHE A 15 15.10 -0.58 8.00
N ASN A 16 15.89 -1.31 7.23
CA ASN A 16 17.33 -1.23 7.31
C ASN A 16 17.80 -0.15 6.33
N LEU A 17 18.26 0.97 6.85
CA LEU A 17 18.90 2.01 6.06
C LEU A 17 20.36 1.63 5.93
N ALA A 18 20.83 1.34 4.71
CA ALA A 18 22.27 1.26 4.44
C ALA A 18 22.85 2.65 4.64
N SER A 19 23.72 2.82 5.63
CA SER A 19 24.23 4.14 6.03
C SER A 19 25.19 4.76 5.02
N GLU A 20 25.70 4.01 4.05
CA GLU A 20 26.57 4.51 2.98
C GLU A 20 26.46 3.66 1.71
N LYS A 21 26.51 4.32 0.54
CA LYS A 21 26.84 3.65 -0.72
C LYS A 21 28.30 3.21 -0.65
N ILE A 22 28.51 1.90 -0.61
CA ILE A 22 29.86 1.36 -0.67
C ILE A 22 30.23 1.25 -2.15
N ASP A 23 31.01 2.21 -2.66
CA ASP A 23 31.40 2.28 -4.07
C ASP A 23 32.61 1.38 -4.40
N ASN A 24 33.22 0.70 -3.41
CA ASN A 24 34.44 -0.07 -3.59
C ASN A 24 34.41 -1.43 -2.88
N LEU A 25 34.66 -2.52 -3.64
CA LEU A 25 34.75 -3.88 -3.11
C LEU A 25 35.76 -4.05 -1.98
N LYS A 26 36.87 -3.29 -1.99
CA LYS A 26 37.87 -3.27 -0.91
C LYS A 26 37.30 -2.72 0.39
N GLU A 27 36.54 -1.63 0.31
CA GLU A 27 35.89 -1.01 1.47
C GLU A 27 34.80 -1.91 2.06
N TYR A 28 34.05 -2.61 1.19
CA TYR A 28 33.08 -3.63 1.61
C TYR A 28 33.75 -4.74 2.43
N PHE A 29 34.90 -5.27 1.97
CA PHE A 29 35.64 -6.31 2.67
C PHE A 29 36.20 -5.83 4.01
N VAL A 30 36.74 -4.62 4.08
CA VAL A 30 37.26 -4.04 5.31
C VAL A 30 36.15 -3.82 6.36
N LYS A 31 34.99 -3.30 5.95
CA LYS A 31 33.82 -3.10 6.80
C LYS A 31 33.19 -4.43 7.25
N LEU A 32 33.23 -5.45 6.36
CA LEU A 32 32.76 -6.81 6.69
C LEU A 32 33.61 -7.45 7.79
N VAL A 33 34.96 -7.38 7.66
CA VAL A 33 35.91 -7.95 8.65
C VAL A 33 35.84 -7.20 9.97
N LYS A 34 35.64 -5.88 9.96
CA LYS A 34 35.50 -5.05 11.15
C LYS A 34 34.11 -5.11 11.80
N ARG A 35 33.16 -5.85 11.25
CA ARG A 35 31.72 -5.83 11.64
C ARG A 35 31.10 -4.43 11.66
N GLU A 36 31.64 -3.51 10.89
CA GLU A 36 31.20 -2.11 10.74
C GLU A 36 30.17 -1.92 9.61
N LEU A 37 29.55 -2.99 9.12
CA LEU A 37 28.34 -2.91 8.29
C LEU A 37 27.19 -2.43 9.20
N LEU A 38 27.23 -1.14 9.52
CA LEU A 38 26.21 -0.47 10.32
C LEU A 38 24.99 -0.26 9.46
N PHE A 39 24.07 -1.22 9.48
CA PHE A 39 22.71 -0.96 9.08
C PHE A 39 22.08 -0.09 10.19
N GLN A 40 21.78 1.14 9.86
CA GLN A 40 20.99 1.97 10.75
C GLN A 40 19.55 1.48 10.69
N GLU A 41 19.08 0.86 11.77
CA GLU A 41 17.68 0.43 11.87
C GLU A 41 16.80 1.66 12.05
N PHE A 42 15.84 1.83 11.14
CA PHE A 42 14.81 2.85 11.24
C PHE A 42 13.47 2.19 11.56
N LEU A 43 12.94 2.49 12.74
CA LEU A 43 11.62 2.03 13.15
C LEU A 43 10.57 3.03 12.61
N ALA A 44 9.89 2.65 11.54
CA ALA A 44 8.85 3.48 10.95
C ALA A 44 7.53 3.44 11.74
N VAL A 45 7.25 2.29 12.38
CA VAL A 45 6.13 2.09 13.31
C VAL A 45 6.67 1.29 14.49
N LYS A 46 6.28 1.67 15.71
CA LYS A 46 6.72 1.02 16.93
C LYS A 46 5.51 0.67 17.81
N ASP A 47 5.37 -0.61 18.15
CA ASP A 47 4.42 -1.19 19.10
C ASP A 47 2.97 -0.68 18.93
N ALA A 48 2.52 -0.57 17.66
CA ALA A 48 1.16 -0.13 17.35
C ALA A 48 0.14 -1.23 17.72
N THR A 49 -0.88 -0.85 18.52
CA THR A 49 -1.95 -1.76 18.95
C THR A 49 -3.28 -1.03 18.91
N PHE A 50 -4.22 -1.51 18.10
CA PHE A 50 -5.61 -1.01 18.05
C PHE A 50 -6.50 -1.99 17.32
N GLN A 51 -7.80 -1.79 17.44
CA GLN A 51 -8.83 -2.58 16.78
C GLN A 51 -9.83 -1.67 16.10
N VAL A 52 -10.25 -2.04 14.88
CA VAL A 52 -11.31 -1.37 14.13
C VAL A 52 -12.48 -2.34 14.01
N LYS A 53 -13.67 -1.91 14.41
CA LYS A 53 -14.90 -2.70 14.28
C LYS A 53 -15.52 -2.49 12.90
N ARG A 54 -16.39 -3.42 12.50
CA ARG A 54 -17.17 -3.27 11.27
C ARG A 54 -18.03 -2.00 11.33
N GLY A 55 -18.06 -1.27 10.22
CA GLY A 55 -18.82 -0.02 10.11
C GLY A 55 -18.16 1.21 10.73
N GLU A 56 -17.03 1.08 11.41
CA GLU A 56 -16.28 2.23 11.91
C GLU A 56 -15.47 2.91 10.81
N ALA A 57 -15.39 4.23 10.88
CA ALA A 57 -14.48 5.05 10.10
C ALA A 57 -13.33 5.53 11.00
N TRP A 58 -12.09 5.25 10.58
CA TRP A 58 -10.88 5.61 11.33
C TRP A 58 -9.98 6.51 10.51
N ALA A 59 -9.33 7.46 11.17
CA ALA A 59 -8.34 8.34 10.56
C ALA A 59 -6.99 8.23 11.29
N LEU A 60 -5.91 8.05 10.53
CA LEU A 60 -4.55 8.14 11.03
C LEU A 60 -4.04 9.57 10.81
N VAL A 61 -3.81 10.29 11.90
CA VAL A 61 -3.38 11.70 11.88
C VAL A 61 -1.93 11.80 12.40
N GLY A 62 -1.14 12.63 11.77
CA GLY A 62 0.26 12.85 12.15
C GLY A 62 1.04 13.60 11.07
N SER A 63 2.24 14.06 11.41
CA SER A 63 3.16 14.73 10.49
C SER A 63 3.62 13.82 9.33
N ASN A 64 4.20 14.41 8.28
CA ASN A 64 4.82 13.62 7.22
C ASN A 64 6.00 12.82 7.79
N GLY A 65 6.11 11.55 7.37
CA GLY A 65 7.12 10.63 7.90
C GLY A 65 6.76 9.94 9.24
N SER A 66 5.57 10.19 9.82
CA SER A 66 5.15 9.54 11.09
C SER A 66 4.72 8.07 10.95
N GLY A 67 4.90 7.43 9.80
CA GLY A 67 4.61 6.00 9.60
C GLY A 67 3.19 5.66 9.18
N LYS A 68 2.29 6.63 8.93
CA LYS A 68 0.89 6.38 8.54
C LYS A 68 0.75 5.47 7.33
N SER A 69 1.38 5.84 6.22
CA SER A 69 1.35 5.05 4.97
C SER A 69 2.02 3.68 5.13
N THR A 70 3.06 3.61 5.97
CA THR A 70 3.74 2.34 6.31
C THR A 70 2.82 1.40 7.07
N LEU A 71 2.08 1.91 8.04
CA LEU A 71 1.10 1.14 8.79
C LEU A 71 -0.07 0.69 7.90
N LEU A 72 -0.59 1.56 7.04
CA LEU A 72 -1.62 1.20 6.06
C LEU A 72 -1.12 0.10 5.10
N LYS A 73 0.12 0.18 4.61
CA LYS A 73 0.71 -0.87 3.77
C LYS A 73 0.81 -2.21 4.51
N ALA A 74 1.04 -2.20 5.82
CA ALA A 74 1.02 -3.42 6.64
C ALA A 74 -0.39 -3.97 6.82
N ILE A 75 -1.39 -3.11 7.04
CA ILE A 75 -2.81 -3.51 7.13
C ILE A 75 -3.29 -4.12 5.81
N CYS A 76 -2.86 -3.57 4.68
CA CYS A 76 -3.17 -4.11 3.35
C CYS A 76 -2.37 -5.37 2.98
N GLY A 77 -1.50 -5.87 3.85
CA GLY A 77 -0.67 -7.04 3.58
C GLY A 77 0.50 -6.82 2.61
N ILE A 78 0.75 -5.57 2.19
CA ILE A 78 1.85 -5.19 1.28
C ILE A 78 3.20 -5.24 2.01
N LEU A 79 3.21 -4.87 3.30
CA LEU A 79 4.40 -4.93 4.15
C LEU A 79 4.18 -5.93 5.29
N LYS A 80 5.14 -6.82 5.49
CA LYS A 80 5.12 -7.73 6.64
C LYS A 80 5.74 -7.02 7.86
N PRO A 81 5.07 -6.97 9.02
CA PRO A 81 5.63 -6.45 10.25
C PRO A 81 6.89 -7.21 10.67
N TYR A 82 7.86 -6.51 11.27
CA TYR A 82 9.01 -7.11 11.92
C TYR A 82 8.61 -7.84 13.22
N LYS A 83 7.67 -7.25 13.98
CA LYS A 83 7.11 -7.78 15.22
C LYS A 83 5.61 -7.51 15.24
N GLY A 84 4.88 -8.36 15.95
CA GLY A 84 3.43 -8.26 16.07
C GLY A 84 2.71 -8.85 14.86
N GLU A 85 1.42 -8.68 14.83
CA GLU A 85 0.57 -9.21 13.76
C GLU A 85 -0.56 -8.24 13.38
N VAL A 86 -0.99 -8.33 12.14
CA VAL A 86 -2.18 -7.67 11.61
C VAL A 86 -3.14 -8.74 11.12
N VAL A 87 -4.35 -8.73 11.66
CA VAL A 87 -5.43 -9.63 11.22
C VAL A 87 -6.55 -8.78 10.61
N VAL A 88 -6.93 -9.10 9.39
CA VAL A 88 -8.05 -8.48 8.68
C VAL A 88 -9.13 -9.52 8.42
N ASN A 89 -10.33 -9.27 8.93
CA ASN A 89 -11.49 -10.13 8.79
C ASN A 89 -12.39 -9.61 7.66
N GLY A 90 -11.97 -9.82 6.41
CA GLY A 90 -12.67 -9.37 5.22
C GLY A 90 -11.74 -9.11 4.05
N THR A 91 -12.26 -8.45 3.03
CA THR A 91 -11.49 -8.04 1.84
C THR A 91 -11.00 -6.62 2.02
N VAL A 92 -9.77 -6.35 1.60
CA VAL A 92 -9.17 -5.00 1.59
C VAL A 92 -9.10 -4.50 0.16
N SER A 93 -9.63 -3.30 -0.08
CA SER A 93 -9.45 -2.57 -1.34
C SER A 93 -8.58 -1.33 -1.06
N PRO A 94 -7.25 -1.43 -1.24
CA PRO A 94 -6.34 -0.35 -0.86
C PRO A 94 -6.35 0.78 -1.90
N LEU A 95 -6.68 2.00 -1.46
CA LEU A 95 -6.46 3.24 -2.18
C LEU A 95 -5.30 4.01 -1.54
N LEU A 96 -4.11 3.42 -1.58
CA LEU A 96 -2.95 3.95 -0.86
C LEU A 96 -2.29 5.15 -1.53
N GLU A 97 -2.41 5.27 -2.82
CA GLU A 97 -1.85 6.36 -3.62
C GLU A 97 -2.86 6.73 -4.71
N LEU A 98 -3.19 8.03 -4.84
CA LEU A 98 -4.03 8.54 -5.92
C LEU A 98 -3.35 8.24 -7.27
N GLY A 99 -4.05 7.49 -8.14
CA GLY A 99 -3.53 7.10 -9.45
C GLY A 99 -2.59 5.89 -9.46
N ALA A 100 -2.31 5.25 -8.31
CA ALA A 100 -1.60 3.99 -8.28
C ALA A 100 -2.40 2.93 -9.05
N GLY A 101 -1.79 2.36 -10.08
CA GLY A 101 -2.44 1.38 -10.96
C GLY A 101 -3.04 1.98 -12.24
N PHE A 102 -3.06 3.32 -12.40
CA PHE A 102 -3.43 3.94 -13.67
C PHE A 102 -2.22 4.08 -14.60
N ASP A 103 -2.37 3.63 -15.84
CA ASP A 103 -1.44 4.02 -16.90
C ASP A 103 -1.98 5.27 -17.60
N MET A 104 -1.24 6.36 -17.50
CA MET A 104 -1.62 7.66 -18.06
C MET A 104 -1.74 7.65 -19.58
N ASN A 105 -1.13 6.69 -20.28
CA ASN A 105 -1.21 6.55 -21.73
C ASN A 105 -2.40 5.73 -22.20
N LEU A 106 -2.97 4.93 -21.32
CA LEU A 106 -4.20 4.18 -21.59
C LEU A 106 -5.42 5.09 -21.46
N THR A 107 -6.48 4.72 -22.17
CA THR A 107 -7.78 5.36 -22.07
C THR A 107 -8.43 5.10 -20.73
N ALA A 108 -9.47 5.87 -20.37
CA ALA A 108 -10.26 5.64 -19.17
C ALA A 108 -10.87 4.22 -19.17
N ARG A 109 -11.39 3.77 -20.31
CA ARG A 109 -11.90 2.40 -20.51
C ARG A 109 -10.87 1.34 -20.17
N GLU A 110 -9.68 1.44 -20.75
CA GLU A 110 -8.60 0.47 -20.52
C GLU A 110 -8.14 0.47 -19.06
N ASN A 111 -8.05 1.64 -18.43
CA ASN A 111 -7.71 1.76 -17.03
C ASN A 111 -8.75 1.14 -16.10
N ILE A 112 -10.05 1.24 -16.40
CA ILE A 112 -11.10 0.58 -15.61
C ILE A 112 -10.88 -0.94 -15.61
N PHE A 113 -10.64 -1.55 -16.77
CA PHE A 113 -10.37 -2.99 -16.85
C PHE A 113 -9.04 -3.38 -16.22
N LEU A 114 -7.99 -2.59 -16.43
CA LEU A 114 -6.68 -2.81 -15.84
C LEU A 114 -6.77 -2.84 -14.31
N ASN A 115 -7.37 -1.81 -13.71
CA ASN A 115 -7.51 -1.71 -12.27
C ASN A 115 -8.42 -2.80 -11.71
N GLY A 116 -9.53 -3.10 -12.35
CA GLY A 116 -10.40 -4.21 -11.95
C GLY A 116 -9.64 -5.54 -11.90
N THR A 117 -8.80 -5.80 -12.90
CA THR A 117 -7.95 -7.01 -12.94
C THR A 117 -6.91 -7.00 -11.81
N VAL A 118 -6.25 -5.87 -11.56
CA VAL A 118 -5.26 -5.72 -10.46
C VAL A 118 -5.92 -5.97 -9.09
N LEU A 119 -7.18 -5.54 -8.92
CA LEU A 119 -7.97 -5.79 -7.72
C LEU A 119 -8.51 -7.23 -7.62
N GLY A 120 -8.28 -8.06 -8.65
CA GLY A 120 -8.66 -9.48 -8.67
C GLY A 120 -10.06 -9.76 -9.21
N HIS A 121 -10.72 -8.78 -9.82
CA HIS A 121 -12.00 -8.99 -10.48
C HIS A 121 -11.83 -9.67 -11.84
N SER A 122 -12.78 -10.57 -12.17
CA SER A 122 -12.80 -11.21 -13.49
C SER A 122 -13.23 -10.22 -14.58
N LYS A 123 -12.79 -10.46 -15.83
CA LYS A 123 -13.22 -9.67 -16.98
C LYS A 123 -14.75 -9.59 -17.09
N LYS A 124 -15.44 -10.73 -16.89
CA LYS A 124 -16.91 -10.80 -16.90
C LYS A 124 -17.53 -9.88 -15.87
N TYR A 125 -17.00 -9.88 -14.64
CA TYR A 125 -17.47 -8.97 -13.58
C TYR A 125 -17.31 -7.52 -13.98
N MET A 126 -16.17 -7.17 -14.57
CA MET A 126 -15.90 -5.79 -15.03
C MET A 126 -16.82 -5.38 -16.17
N GLU A 127 -17.14 -6.29 -17.10
CA GLU A 127 -18.08 -6.04 -18.19
C GLU A 127 -19.52 -5.81 -17.66
N GLU A 128 -19.95 -6.58 -16.68
CA GLU A 128 -21.27 -6.46 -16.04
C GLU A 128 -21.46 -5.14 -15.27
N HIS A 129 -20.37 -4.59 -14.68
CA HIS A 129 -20.43 -3.37 -13.85
C HIS A 129 -19.86 -2.13 -14.57
N PHE A 130 -19.46 -2.27 -15.82
CA PHE A 130 -18.76 -1.22 -16.55
C PHE A 130 -19.56 0.09 -16.61
N ASP A 131 -20.82 0.01 -17.00
CA ASP A 131 -21.68 1.20 -17.16
C ASP A 131 -21.95 1.89 -15.81
N GLU A 132 -22.07 1.11 -14.73
CA GLU A 132 -22.22 1.64 -13.37
C GLU A 132 -20.95 2.41 -12.93
N ILE A 133 -19.76 1.85 -13.19
CA ILE A 133 -18.48 2.50 -12.89
C ILE A 133 -18.33 3.80 -13.68
N VAL A 134 -18.68 3.78 -14.98
CA VAL A 134 -18.60 4.94 -15.86
C VAL A 134 -19.54 6.05 -15.39
N ALA A 135 -20.78 5.71 -15.07
CA ALA A 135 -21.77 6.67 -14.57
C ALA A 135 -21.36 7.26 -13.21
N PHE A 136 -20.82 6.43 -12.30
CA PHE A 136 -20.33 6.89 -11.00
C PHE A 136 -19.15 7.87 -11.13
N ALA A 137 -18.27 7.63 -12.10
CA ALA A 137 -17.08 8.45 -12.34
C ALA A 137 -17.34 9.64 -13.29
N GLU A 138 -18.56 9.75 -13.86
CA GLU A 138 -18.95 10.80 -14.82
C GLU A 138 -18.01 10.84 -16.05
N LEU A 139 -17.57 9.65 -16.52
CA LEU A 139 -16.56 9.53 -17.58
C LEU A 139 -17.10 9.29 -18.99
N GLU A 140 -18.42 9.35 -19.21
CA GLU A 140 -19.08 8.97 -20.47
C GLU A 140 -18.45 9.65 -21.70
N LYS A 141 -18.06 10.92 -21.56
CA LYS A 141 -17.48 11.72 -22.66
C LYS A 141 -15.98 11.50 -22.88
N PHE A 142 -15.32 10.84 -21.94
CA PHE A 142 -13.85 10.74 -21.90
C PHE A 142 -13.34 9.30 -21.99
N LEU A 143 -14.24 8.32 -22.16
CA LEU A 143 -13.94 6.89 -22.10
C LEU A 143 -12.78 6.46 -23.01
N ASP A 144 -12.75 6.99 -24.22
CA ASP A 144 -11.78 6.59 -25.25
C ASP A 144 -10.63 7.60 -25.38
N SER A 145 -10.52 8.53 -24.41
CA SER A 145 -9.39 9.46 -24.32
C SER A 145 -8.34 8.96 -23.33
N PRO A 146 -7.04 9.09 -23.66
CA PRO A 146 -5.96 8.80 -22.70
C PRO A 146 -6.08 9.66 -21.44
N VAL A 147 -5.84 9.05 -20.25
CA VAL A 147 -6.01 9.72 -18.94
C VAL A 147 -5.11 10.95 -18.80
N LYS A 148 -3.93 10.95 -19.44
CA LYS A 148 -3.03 12.12 -19.47
C LYS A 148 -3.63 13.38 -20.08
N ASN A 149 -4.74 13.26 -20.81
CA ASN A 149 -5.41 14.38 -21.48
C ASN A 149 -6.57 14.98 -20.64
N PHE A 150 -6.78 14.47 -19.43
CA PHE A 150 -7.85 14.90 -18.52
C PHE A 150 -7.45 16.16 -17.78
#